data_a9bc67431ddc4be7f4e01b445edd6276
#
_entry.id   a9bc67431ddc4be7f4e01b445edd6276
#
_cell.length_a   1.000
_cell.length_b   1.000
_cell.length_c   1.000
_cell.angle_alpha   90.00
_cell.angle_beta   90.00
_cell.angle_gamma   90.00
#
_symmetry.space_group_name_H-M   'P 1'
#
loop_
_entity.id
_entity.type
_entity.pdbx_description
1 polymer ?
#
loop_
_entity_poly.entity_id
_entity_poly.type
_entity_poly.pdbx_seq_one_letter_code
_entity_poly.pdbx_strand_id
1 'polypeptide(L)'
;MKIVYVNDIVYGYATGDPLAKGGAERYGWYLTRALAAAGWSVTVGVLFALREGEERVIDGVRFLGIGCRTHFLMAWLRFLKAERPDWCFWQCADALWGPAAEIAKWLGVRTAFSTMHDNDLQLRKTMSKRKHLRLPYAWGLRRSDVIFIQHYGQREYLPSHWQRKAYLLPGIFPLPDTVTPHHERTETVVWMAVIRPGKRPDLLIEIARRLPTIRFVVGGAPSLSHWDAGPIEQIMTQLRSLPNIDYRGHVAPQQALKIIGDASLFLSTSDGEGFPSVFLEAWGAGTPVVSLQIDPDHKIRDCGLGMVTETVEGTIEAVRSLMALSERRQDMGIKSRRHVGEVHSPVAAVRAFETAIASVSASWSPGRVKFPVAETHSKENL
;
A
#
# COMPACT_ATOMS: atom_id res chain seq x y z
N MET A 1 19.31 3.18 13.48
CA MET A 1 19.22 4.02 12.27
C MET A 1 18.00 4.92 12.34
N LYS A 2 18.05 6.07 11.71
CA LYS A 2 16.95 7.04 11.70
C LYS A 2 16.37 7.19 10.29
N ILE A 3 15.05 7.08 10.17
CA ILE A 3 14.34 7.23 8.89
C ILE A 3 13.24 8.28 9.03
N VAL A 4 13.06 9.08 7.99
CA VAL A 4 11.97 10.05 7.89
C VAL A 4 11.07 9.77 6.69
N TYR A 5 9.80 10.10 6.85
CA TYR A 5 8.75 9.97 5.83
C TYR A 5 7.79 11.16 5.95
N VAL A 6 7.14 11.59 4.88
CA VAL A 6 6.13 12.66 4.94
C VAL A 6 4.81 12.15 4.39
N ASN A 7 3.80 12.04 5.27
CA ASN A 7 2.47 11.61 4.86
C ASN A 7 1.42 11.90 5.94
N ASP A 8 0.44 12.76 5.64
CA ASP A 8 -0.66 13.11 6.56
C ASP A 8 -1.65 11.96 6.78
N ILE A 9 -1.87 11.12 5.77
CA ILE A 9 -2.87 10.03 5.86
C ILE A 9 -2.33 8.89 6.74
N VAL A 10 -1.01 8.69 6.78
CA VAL A 10 -0.38 7.76 7.74
C VAL A 10 -0.67 8.19 9.17
N TYR A 11 -0.65 9.49 9.46
CA TYR A 11 -1.06 10.01 10.76
C TYR A 11 -2.54 9.72 11.05
N GLY A 12 -3.43 9.88 10.05
CA GLY A 12 -4.83 9.51 10.19
C GLY A 12 -5.03 8.02 10.55
N TYR A 13 -4.28 7.11 9.92
CA TYR A 13 -4.30 5.68 10.31
C TYR A 13 -3.79 5.45 11.73
N ALA A 14 -2.73 6.16 12.13
CA ALA A 14 -2.17 6.04 13.48
C ALA A 14 -3.13 6.52 14.58
N THR A 15 -3.94 7.54 14.29
CA THR A 15 -4.94 8.10 15.22
C THR A 15 -6.28 7.41 15.18
N GLY A 16 -6.48 6.43 14.28
CA GLY A 16 -7.76 5.76 14.09
C GLY A 16 -8.82 6.62 13.44
N ASP A 17 -8.44 7.62 12.62
CA ASP A 17 -9.37 8.45 11.87
C ASP A 17 -10.24 7.59 10.94
N PRO A 18 -11.57 7.57 11.13
CA PRO A 18 -12.48 6.79 10.29
C PRO A 18 -12.49 7.23 8.82
N LEU A 19 -12.00 8.42 8.51
CA LEU A 19 -11.87 8.93 7.16
C LEU A 19 -10.53 8.54 6.51
N ALA A 20 -9.58 8.00 7.27
CA ALA A 20 -8.33 7.49 6.71
C ALA A 20 -8.61 6.36 5.72
N LYS A 21 -8.14 6.51 4.49
CA LYS A 21 -8.36 5.58 3.39
C LYS A 21 -7.14 5.50 2.48
N GLY A 22 -7.04 4.39 1.75
CA GLY A 22 -5.94 4.14 0.83
C GLY A 22 -5.06 2.98 1.30
N GLY A 23 -4.80 2.04 0.39
CA GLY A 23 -3.96 0.87 0.69
C GLY A 23 -2.49 1.25 0.84
N ALA A 24 -2.03 2.26 0.09
CA ALA A 24 -0.67 2.76 0.16
C ALA A 24 -0.36 3.39 1.52
N GLU A 25 -1.26 4.21 2.02
CA GLU A 25 -1.10 4.91 3.30
C GLU A 25 -1.17 3.95 4.48
N ARG A 26 -2.06 2.96 4.41
CA ARG A 26 -2.12 1.88 5.40
C ARG A 26 -0.84 1.06 5.40
N TYR A 27 -0.29 0.75 4.22
CA TYR A 27 1.02 0.13 4.10
C TYR A 27 2.12 0.97 4.76
N GLY A 28 2.14 2.29 4.50
CA GLY A 28 3.08 3.23 5.13
C GLY A 28 2.98 3.21 6.66
N TRP A 29 1.76 3.15 7.20
CA TRP A 29 1.54 3.01 8.65
C TRP A 29 2.11 1.69 9.20
N TYR A 30 1.80 0.56 8.55
CA TYR A 30 2.33 -0.73 9.00
C TYR A 30 3.86 -0.80 8.91
N LEU A 31 4.46 -0.25 7.84
CA LEU A 31 5.91 -0.21 7.68
C LEU A 31 6.58 0.64 8.77
N THR A 32 6.10 1.86 8.98
CA THR A 32 6.70 2.78 9.97
C THR A 32 6.61 2.22 11.38
N ARG A 33 5.46 1.63 11.73
CA ARG A 33 5.25 0.94 13.01
C ARG A 33 6.16 -0.29 13.17
N ALA A 34 6.30 -1.09 12.12
CA ALA A 34 7.17 -2.27 12.14
C ALA A 34 8.64 -1.89 12.31
N LEU A 35 9.11 -0.85 11.61
CA LEU A 35 10.46 -0.33 11.75
C LEU A 35 10.71 0.23 13.16
N ALA A 36 9.76 0.98 13.72
CA ALA A 36 9.86 1.48 15.09
C ALA A 36 9.95 0.34 16.12
N ALA A 37 9.12 -0.70 15.96
CA ALA A 37 9.19 -1.90 16.81
C ALA A 37 10.52 -2.67 16.69
N ALA A 38 11.18 -2.58 15.53
CA ALA A 38 12.52 -3.15 15.29
C ALA A 38 13.67 -2.24 15.76
N GLY A 39 13.37 -1.14 16.47
CA GLY A 39 14.38 -0.26 17.06
C GLY A 39 14.87 0.87 16.14
N TRP A 40 14.18 1.13 15.02
CA TRP A 40 14.46 2.31 14.20
C TRP A 40 13.87 3.57 14.84
N SER A 41 14.61 4.69 14.76
CA SER A 41 14.04 6.01 15.04
C SER A 41 13.24 6.46 13.82
N VAL A 42 11.92 6.39 13.89
CA VAL A 42 11.01 6.73 12.79
C VAL A 42 10.33 8.05 13.06
N THR A 43 10.49 9.03 12.16
CA THR A 43 9.75 10.30 12.21
C THR A 43 8.92 10.48 10.95
N VAL A 44 7.61 10.68 11.13
CA VAL A 44 6.67 11.02 10.06
C VAL A 44 6.35 12.50 10.12
N GLY A 45 6.73 13.24 9.07
CA GLY A 45 6.36 14.63 8.89
C GLY A 45 4.90 14.75 8.46
N VAL A 46 4.16 15.62 9.13
CA VAL A 46 2.74 15.89 8.90
C VAL A 46 2.59 17.33 8.43
N LEU A 47 1.87 17.54 7.32
CA LEU A 47 1.78 18.87 6.68
C LEU A 47 0.59 19.69 7.18
N PHE A 48 -0.52 19.04 7.55
CA PHE A 48 -1.80 19.71 7.82
C PHE A 48 -2.45 19.34 9.14
N ALA A 49 -2.36 18.06 9.52
CA ALA A 49 -3.09 17.55 10.68
C ALA A 49 -2.42 17.93 12.02
N LEU A 50 -1.17 18.41 11.99
CA LEU A 50 -0.43 18.95 13.15
C LEU A 50 0.04 20.36 12.86
N ARG A 51 0.09 21.20 13.88
CA ARG A 51 0.73 22.53 13.80
C ARG A 51 2.24 22.37 13.62
N GLU A 52 2.89 23.36 13.00
CA GLU A 52 4.35 23.35 12.84
C GLU A 52 5.02 23.27 14.22
N GLY A 53 5.90 22.29 14.42
CA GLY A 53 6.57 21.99 15.68
C GLY A 53 5.77 21.16 16.68
N GLU A 54 4.49 20.88 16.43
CA GLU A 54 3.70 19.96 17.26
C GLU A 54 4.15 18.52 17.04
N GLU A 55 4.31 17.79 18.15
CA GLU A 55 4.78 16.41 18.15
C GLU A 55 3.79 15.47 18.81
N ARG A 56 3.71 14.26 18.28
CA ARG A 56 3.00 13.12 18.88
C ARG A 56 3.77 11.84 18.67
N VAL A 57 3.73 10.95 19.63
CA VAL A 57 4.31 9.60 19.51
C VAL A 57 3.17 8.60 19.64
N ILE A 58 3.02 7.74 18.63
CA ILE A 58 2.01 6.68 18.59
C ILE A 58 2.71 5.39 18.14
N ASP A 59 2.58 4.32 18.90
CA ASP A 59 3.19 3.01 18.64
C ASP A 59 4.71 3.09 18.31
N GLY A 60 5.43 3.99 18.99
CA GLY A 60 6.87 4.18 18.77
C GLY A 60 7.24 5.04 17.56
N VAL A 61 6.27 5.46 16.75
CA VAL A 61 6.46 6.36 15.61
C VAL A 61 6.24 7.81 16.08
N ARG A 62 7.22 8.68 15.81
CA ARG A 62 7.14 10.10 16.08
C ARG A 62 6.51 10.83 14.91
N PHE A 63 5.43 11.54 15.14
CA PHE A 63 4.76 12.43 14.18
C PHE A 63 5.12 13.87 14.51
N LEU A 64 5.58 14.63 13.51
CA LEU A 64 6.02 16.01 13.66
C LEU A 64 5.32 16.90 12.63
N GLY A 65 4.67 17.97 13.08
CA GLY A 65 4.15 19.00 12.20
C GLY A 65 5.28 19.79 11.54
N ILE A 66 5.39 19.73 10.20
CA ILE A 66 6.50 20.33 9.42
C ILE A 66 6.10 21.56 8.60
N GLY A 67 4.84 22.02 8.74
CA GLY A 67 4.36 23.26 8.15
C GLY A 67 3.78 23.15 6.73
N CYS A 68 3.50 24.29 6.13
CA CYS A 68 2.57 24.50 5.03
C CYS A 68 2.98 23.91 3.67
N ARG A 69 1.99 23.41 2.93
CA ARG A 69 2.10 22.84 1.56
C ARG A 69 2.68 23.78 0.50
N THR A 70 2.43 25.07 0.59
CA THR A 70 2.85 26.04 -0.43
C THR A 70 4.37 26.16 -0.59
N HIS A 71 5.11 25.76 0.44
CA HIS A 71 6.57 25.79 0.48
C HIS A 71 7.15 24.42 0.84
N PHE A 72 6.58 23.34 0.32
CA PHE A 72 6.95 21.97 0.67
C PHE A 72 8.48 21.73 0.63
N LEU A 73 9.19 22.13 -0.43
CA LEU A 73 10.63 21.89 -0.53
C LEU A 73 11.45 22.62 0.54
N MET A 74 10.98 23.78 0.99
CA MET A 74 11.62 24.49 2.10
C MET A 74 11.31 23.81 3.45
N ALA A 75 10.08 23.36 3.65
CA ALA A 75 9.70 22.57 4.82
C ALA A 75 10.49 21.25 4.86
N TRP A 76 10.59 20.56 3.72
CA TRP A 76 11.39 19.35 3.57
C TRP A 76 12.88 19.57 3.89
N LEU A 77 13.49 20.64 3.37
CA LEU A 77 14.87 21.00 3.66
C LEU A 77 15.09 21.25 5.16
N ARG A 78 14.19 22.05 5.81
CA ARG A 78 14.27 22.33 7.26
C ARG A 78 14.09 21.04 8.06
N PHE A 79 13.13 20.20 7.68
CA PHE A 79 12.87 18.92 8.32
C PHE A 79 14.09 17.99 8.26
N LEU A 80 14.71 17.81 7.08
CA LEU A 80 15.91 16.98 6.96
C LEU A 80 17.10 17.55 7.75
N LYS A 81 17.28 18.88 7.76
CA LYS A 81 18.35 19.52 8.55
C LYS A 81 18.17 19.35 10.05
N ALA A 82 16.94 19.46 10.54
CA ALA A 82 16.62 19.29 11.96
C ALA A 82 16.74 17.82 12.40
N GLU A 83 16.16 16.92 11.61
CA GLU A 83 16.10 15.50 11.95
C GLU A 83 17.42 14.76 11.71
N ARG A 84 18.23 15.19 10.73
CA ARG A 84 19.50 14.54 10.32
C ARG A 84 19.33 13.01 10.17
N PRO A 85 18.37 12.55 9.35
CA PRO A 85 18.11 11.12 9.22
C PRO A 85 19.21 10.42 8.41
N ASP A 86 19.36 9.11 8.62
CA ASP A 86 20.19 8.26 7.76
C ASP A 86 19.50 8.03 6.41
N TRP A 87 18.16 7.91 6.45
CA TRP A 87 17.30 7.61 5.30
C TRP A 87 16.07 8.49 5.23
N CYS A 88 15.66 8.85 4.02
CA CYS A 88 14.31 9.33 3.75
C CYS A 88 13.56 8.34 2.86
N PHE A 89 12.30 8.12 3.18
CA PHE A 89 11.39 7.24 2.48
C PHE A 89 10.35 8.04 1.71
N TRP A 90 10.10 7.64 0.46
CA TRP A 90 9.08 8.23 -0.39
C TRP A 90 8.22 7.15 -1.01
N GLN A 91 6.93 7.40 -1.10
CA GLN A 91 5.95 6.43 -1.54
C GLN A 91 5.05 7.03 -2.62
N CYS A 92 4.70 6.22 -3.63
CA CYS A 92 3.88 6.61 -4.77
C CYS A 92 4.55 7.60 -5.73
N ALA A 93 4.04 7.62 -6.97
CA ALA A 93 4.53 8.53 -8.01
C ALA A 93 4.14 9.98 -7.72
N ASP A 94 5.14 10.81 -7.48
CA ASP A 94 4.98 12.26 -7.26
C ASP A 94 6.14 13.02 -7.91
N ALA A 95 5.83 14.11 -8.61
CA ALA A 95 6.83 14.97 -9.24
C ALA A 95 7.76 15.67 -8.23
N LEU A 96 7.29 15.87 -7.00
CA LEU A 96 8.11 16.44 -5.92
C LEU A 96 9.25 15.52 -5.50
N TRP A 97 9.16 14.22 -5.82
CA TRP A 97 10.22 13.28 -5.47
C TRP A 97 11.58 13.64 -6.07
N GLY A 98 11.63 14.17 -7.32
CA GLY A 98 12.88 14.59 -7.92
C GLY A 98 13.64 15.64 -7.12
N PRO A 99 13.07 16.84 -6.93
CA PRO A 99 13.71 17.86 -6.13
C PRO A 99 13.89 17.48 -4.66
N ALA A 100 12.97 16.71 -4.08
CA ALA A 100 13.09 16.23 -2.70
C ALA A 100 14.27 15.25 -2.52
N ALA A 101 14.45 14.30 -3.46
CA ALA A 101 15.59 13.39 -3.46
C ALA A 101 16.92 14.12 -3.65
N GLU A 102 16.96 15.19 -4.49
CA GLU A 102 18.17 16.00 -4.68
C GLU A 102 18.55 16.74 -3.39
N ILE A 103 17.58 17.33 -2.70
CA ILE A 103 17.81 17.98 -1.40
C ILE A 103 18.35 16.95 -0.37
N ALA A 104 17.76 15.75 -0.33
CA ALA A 104 18.22 14.70 0.56
C ALA A 104 19.69 14.32 0.26
N LYS A 105 20.02 14.10 -1.02
CA LYS A 105 21.39 13.81 -1.46
C LYS A 105 22.40 14.92 -1.12
N TRP A 106 22.01 16.16 -1.31
CA TRP A 106 22.85 17.31 -0.96
C TRP A 106 23.17 17.36 0.55
N LEU A 107 22.22 16.90 1.38
CA LEU A 107 22.40 16.80 2.83
C LEU A 107 23.09 15.48 3.28
N GLY A 108 23.48 14.61 2.35
CA GLY A 108 24.07 13.31 2.66
C GLY A 108 23.07 12.25 3.16
N VAL A 109 21.78 12.51 3.02
CA VAL A 109 20.70 11.58 3.39
C VAL A 109 20.47 10.59 2.25
N ARG A 110 20.38 9.30 2.59
CA ARG A 110 20.04 8.25 1.63
C ARG A 110 18.55 8.23 1.31
N THR A 111 18.24 7.76 0.13
CA THR A 111 16.89 7.85 -0.44
C THR A 111 16.31 6.49 -0.78
N ALA A 112 15.15 6.19 -0.26
CA ALA A 112 14.39 4.99 -0.54
C ALA A 112 13.03 5.38 -1.15
N PHE A 113 12.73 4.85 -2.33
CA PHE A 113 11.45 5.01 -3.01
C PHE A 113 10.67 3.69 -2.95
N SER A 114 9.37 3.74 -2.72
CA SER A 114 8.49 2.56 -2.76
C SER A 114 7.36 2.78 -3.76
N THR A 115 7.25 1.87 -4.73
CA THR A 115 6.10 1.83 -5.64
C THR A 115 4.90 1.22 -4.94
N MET A 116 3.70 1.68 -5.30
CA MET A 116 2.43 1.16 -4.77
C MET A 116 1.51 0.65 -5.89
N HIS A 117 1.84 0.96 -7.13
CA HIS A 117 1.09 0.53 -8.31
C HIS A 117 2.05 0.34 -9.49
N ASP A 118 1.75 -0.57 -10.40
CA ASP A 118 2.57 -0.83 -11.60
C ASP A 118 2.83 0.43 -12.42
N ASN A 119 1.83 1.30 -12.50
CA ASN A 119 1.97 2.57 -13.21
C ASN A 119 3.04 3.50 -12.61
N ASP A 120 3.42 3.33 -11.34
CA ASP A 120 4.46 4.14 -10.72
C ASP A 120 5.82 3.96 -11.41
N LEU A 121 6.08 2.78 -11.95
CA LEU A 121 7.32 2.47 -12.68
C LEU A 121 7.16 2.52 -14.20
N GLN A 122 5.94 2.52 -14.72
CA GLN A 122 5.66 2.68 -16.14
C GLN A 122 5.60 4.16 -16.52
N LEU A 123 6.77 4.81 -16.72
CA LEU A 123 6.88 6.27 -16.93
C LEU A 123 5.98 6.80 -18.06
N ARG A 124 5.63 5.97 -19.06
CA ARG A 124 4.70 6.37 -20.13
C ARG A 124 3.25 6.48 -19.64
N LYS A 125 2.86 5.71 -18.65
CA LYS A 125 1.49 5.67 -18.07
C LYS A 125 1.35 6.58 -16.85
N THR A 126 2.42 6.71 -16.06
CA THR A 126 2.47 7.57 -14.88
C THR A 126 2.14 9.02 -15.26
N MET A 127 1.38 9.70 -14.40
CA MET A 127 1.00 11.12 -14.58
C MET A 127 0.43 11.41 -15.97
N SER A 128 -0.44 10.51 -16.49
CA SER A 128 -0.96 10.55 -17.86
C SER A 128 -1.58 11.89 -18.25
N LYS A 129 -2.27 12.57 -17.31
CA LYS A 129 -2.88 13.89 -17.50
C LYS A 129 -1.88 15.06 -17.41
N ARG A 130 -0.67 14.87 -16.83
CA ARG A 130 0.34 15.92 -16.59
C ARG A 130 1.72 15.45 -17.01
N LYS A 131 1.90 15.22 -18.30
CA LYS A 131 3.12 14.61 -18.88
C LYS A 131 4.43 15.32 -18.52
N HIS A 132 4.40 16.65 -18.33
CA HIS A 132 5.56 17.46 -17.95
C HIS A 132 6.09 17.12 -16.55
N LEU A 133 5.26 16.57 -15.67
CA LEU A 133 5.67 16.15 -14.32
C LEU A 133 6.42 14.80 -14.29
N ARG A 134 6.48 14.10 -15.43
CA ARG A 134 7.20 12.82 -15.54
C ARG A 134 8.70 12.97 -15.41
N LEU A 135 9.27 14.04 -15.95
CA LEU A 135 10.71 14.27 -15.91
C LEU A 135 11.25 14.47 -14.49
N PRO A 136 10.70 15.38 -13.67
CA PRO A 136 11.13 15.49 -12.27
C PRO A 136 10.90 14.20 -11.48
N TYR A 137 9.80 13.49 -11.72
CA TYR A 137 9.58 12.18 -11.07
C TYR A 137 10.63 11.14 -11.49
N ALA A 138 10.91 10.99 -12.80
CA ALA A 138 11.95 10.09 -13.29
C ALA A 138 13.34 10.43 -12.73
N TRP A 139 13.61 11.72 -12.54
CA TRP A 139 14.81 12.18 -11.87
C TRP A 139 14.87 11.67 -10.42
N GLY A 140 13.78 11.74 -9.67
CA GLY A 140 13.69 11.18 -8.32
C GLY A 140 13.98 9.68 -8.28
N LEU A 141 13.40 8.90 -9.20
CA LEU A 141 13.71 7.47 -9.33
C LEU A 141 15.19 7.22 -9.65
N ARG A 142 15.79 8.05 -10.53
CA ARG A 142 17.23 7.97 -10.83
C ARG A 142 18.08 8.24 -9.59
N ARG A 143 17.67 9.21 -8.76
CA ARG A 143 18.40 9.61 -7.54
C ARG A 143 18.17 8.69 -6.35
N SER A 144 17.14 7.84 -6.39
CA SER A 144 16.89 6.86 -5.33
C SER A 144 18.05 5.88 -5.20
N ASP A 145 18.51 5.61 -3.97
CA ASP A 145 19.50 4.57 -3.67
C ASP A 145 18.87 3.20 -3.73
N VAL A 146 17.63 3.09 -3.22
CA VAL A 146 16.81 1.88 -3.23
C VAL A 146 15.46 2.18 -3.86
N ILE A 147 14.98 1.28 -4.71
CA ILE A 147 13.62 1.26 -5.22
C ILE A 147 12.96 0.00 -4.70
N PHE A 148 11.96 0.14 -3.84
CA PHE A 148 11.16 -0.97 -3.36
C PHE A 148 10.06 -1.29 -4.34
N ILE A 149 9.99 -2.53 -4.77
CA ILE A 149 8.94 -3.11 -5.61
C ILE A 149 8.09 -4.07 -4.78
N GLN A 150 6.81 -4.23 -5.11
CA GLN A 150 5.86 -5.06 -4.38
C GLN A 150 5.75 -6.48 -4.94
N HIS A 151 6.12 -6.69 -6.20
CA HIS A 151 6.23 -7.98 -6.86
C HIS A 151 7.32 -7.93 -7.94
N TYR A 152 7.88 -9.08 -8.30
CA TYR A 152 9.04 -9.15 -9.20
C TYR A 152 8.75 -8.63 -10.61
N GLY A 153 7.52 -8.78 -11.12
CA GLY A 153 7.11 -8.24 -12.42
C GLY A 153 7.29 -6.72 -12.55
N GLN A 154 7.25 -5.97 -11.45
CA GLN A 154 7.51 -4.53 -11.46
C GLN A 154 8.96 -4.19 -11.82
N ARG A 155 9.91 -5.10 -11.60
CA ARG A 155 11.32 -4.90 -11.94
C ARG A 155 11.53 -4.72 -13.44
N GLU A 156 10.70 -5.36 -14.26
CA GLU A 156 10.77 -5.30 -15.71
C GLU A 156 10.40 -3.92 -16.29
N TYR A 157 9.62 -3.13 -15.52
CA TYR A 157 9.28 -1.76 -15.90
C TYR A 157 10.44 -0.76 -15.72
N LEU A 158 11.47 -1.16 -14.98
CA LEU A 158 12.66 -0.33 -14.77
C LEU A 158 13.70 -0.52 -15.88
N PRO A 159 14.40 0.55 -16.30
CA PRO A 159 15.59 0.42 -17.14
C PRO A 159 16.60 -0.54 -16.53
N SER A 160 17.28 -1.35 -17.35
CA SER A 160 18.19 -2.43 -16.89
C SER A 160 19.22 -1.95 -15.85
N HIS A 161 19.76 -0.74 -16.02
CA HIS A 161 20.72 -0.16 -15.08
C HIS A 161 20.11 0.28 -13.74
N TRP A 162 18.77 0.41 -13.63
CA TRP A 162 18.07 0.68 -12.36
C TRP A 162 17.58 -0.61 -11.68
N GLN A 163 17.46 -1.72 -12.40
CA GLN A 163 17.00 -3.00 -11.84
C GLN A 163 17.89 -3.50 -10.69
N ARG A 164 19.18 -3.13 -10.69
CA ARG A 164 20.14 -3.50 -9.62
C ARG A 164 19.84 -2.87 -8.27
N LYS A 165 19.05 -1.78 -8.23
CA LYS A 165 18.60 -1.10 -7.02
C LYS A 165 17.13 -1.35 -6.68
N ALA A 166 16.49 -2.27 -7.41
CA ALA A 166 15.13 -2.71 -7.17
C ALA A 166 15.12 -3.92 -6.24
N TYR A 167 14.50 -3.77 -5.09
CA TYR A 167 14.39 -4.81 -4.05
C TYR A 167 12.92 -5.08 -3.75
N LEU A 168 12.59 -6.36 -3.56
CA LEU A 168 11.25 -6.73 -3.14
C LEU A 168 11.02 -6.28 -1.68
N LEU A 169 9.99 -5.48 -1.47
CA LEU A 169 9.46 -5.18 -0.16
C LEU A 169 7.99 -5.60 -0.16
N PRO A 170 7.67 -6.74 0.45
CA PRO A 170 6.34 -7.32 0.36
C PRO A 170 5.30 -6.41 1.02
N GLY A 171 4.05 -6.56 0.61
CA GLY A 171 2.92 -5.97 1.31
C GLY A 171 2.95 -6.38 2.78
N ILE A 172 2.46 -5.53 3.68
CA ILE A 172 2.53 -5.76 5.13
C ILE A 172 1.13 -5.91 5.68
N PHE A 173 0.92 -6.96 6.44
CA PHE A 173 -0.31 -7.17 7.17
C PHE A 173 -0.04 -7.86 8.52
N PRO A 174 -0.30 -7.18 9.64
CA PRO A 174 -0.25 -7.82 10.95
C PRO A 174 -1.40 -8.81 11.06
N LEU A 175 -1.07 -10.08 11.28
CA LEU A 175 -2.10 -11.11 11.45
C LEU A 175 -2.98 -10.80 12.66
N PRO A 176 -4.31 -10.91 12.57
CA PRO A 176 -5.17 -10.85 13.72
C PRO A 176 -4.93 -12.07 14.61
N ASP A 177 -4.98 -11.85 15.94
CA ASP A 177 -4.79 -12.94 16.93
C ASP A 177 -5.86 -14.01 16.79
N THR A 178 -7.09 -13.60 16.51
CA THR A 178 -8.23 -14.48 16.31
C THR A 178 -8.87 -14.28 14.95
N VAL A 179 -9.39 -15.34 14.37
CA VAL A 179 -10.17 -15.34 13.14
C VAL A 179 -11.42 -16.18 13.32
N THR A 180 -12.48 -15.84 12.61
CA THR A 180 -13.72 -16.62 12.58
C THR A 180 -13.42 -18.04 12.10
N PRO A 181 -13.71 -19.09 12.89
CA PRO A 181 -13.55 -20.47 12.47
C PRO A 181 -14.30 -20.75 11.16
N HIS A 182 -13.75 -21.60 10.32
CA HIS A 182 -14.30 -21.80 8.98
C HIS A 182 -15.77 -22.23 8.97
N HIS A 183 -16.16 -23.09 9.92
CA HIS A 183 -17.53 -23.61 10.07
C HIS A 183 -18.54 -22.56 10.61
N GLU A 184 -18.06 -21.45 11.18
CA GLU A 184 -18.90 -20.35 11.68
C GLU A 184 -19.06 -19.22 10.64
N ARG A 185 -18.35 -19.30 9.51
CA ARG A 185 -18.40 -18.27 8.49
C ARG A 185 -19.73 -18.25 7.75
N THR A 186 -20.14 -17.08 7.35
CA THR A 186 -21.31 -16.91 6.51
C THR A 186 -21.06 -17.47 5.10
N GLU A 187 -22.09 -18.10 4.50
CA GLU A 187 -21.99 -18.55 3.11
C GLU A 187 -22.16 -17.39 2.13
N THR A 188 -21.20 -16.48 2.17
CA THR A 188 -21.19 -15.27 1.35
C THR A 188 -19.87 -15.13 0.60
N VAL A 189 -19.96 -14.48 -0.54
CA VAL A 189 -18.82 -13.97 -1.32
C VAL A 189 -18.68 -12.48 -1.05
N VAL A 190 -17.53 -12.03 -0.58
CA VAL A 190 -17.29 -10.60 -0.34
C VAL A 190 -16.49 -9.99 -1.50
N TRP A 191 -16.90 -8.80 -1.92
CA TRP A 191 -16.15 -7.91 -2.81
C TRP A 191 -15.96 -6.57 -2.09
N MET A 192 -14.71 -6.15 -1.89
CA MET A 192 -14.37 -4.96 -1.12
C MET A 192 -13.35 -4.10 -1.89
N ALA A 193 -13.79 -2.99 -2.44
CA ALA A 193 -12.92 -2.06 -3.16
C ALA A 193 -13.58 -0.67 -3.32
N VAL A 194 -12.77 0.37 -3.54
CA VAL A 194 -13.28 1.64 -4.05
C VAL A 194 -13.91 1.39 -5.42
N ILE A 195 -15.17 1.81 -5.61
CA ILE A 195 -15.86 1.62 -6.89
C ILE A 195 -15.28 2.58 -7.92
N ARG A 196 -14.45 2.04 -8.82
CA ARG A 196 -13.77 2.74 -9.92
C ARG A 196 -13.59 1.79 -11.11
N PRO A 197 -13.39 2.29 -12.37
CA PRO A 197 -13.29 1.44 -13.56
C PRO A 197 -12.31 0.28 -13.44
N GLY A 198 -11.10 0.51 -12.98
CA GLY A 198 -10.07 -0.54 -12.84
C GLY A 198 -10.36 -1.61 -11.78
N LYS A 199 -11.44 -1.48 -11.00
CA LYS A 199 -11.94 -2.53 -10.10
C LYS A 199 -13.02 -3.40 -10.75
N ARG A 200 -13.48 -3.03 -11.93
CA ARG A 200 -14.44 -3.77 -12.75
C ARG A 200 -15.71 -4.17 -11.96
N PRO A 201 -16.42 -3.21 -11.34
CA PRO A 201 -17.70 -3.52 -10.68
C PRO A 201 -18.77 -4.01 -11.67
N ASP A 202 -18.65 -3.70 -12.95
CA ASP A 202 -19.45 -4.25 -14.04
C ASP A 202 -19.36 -5.79 -14.09
N LEU A 203 -18.17 -6.35 -13.98
CA LEU A 203 -17.97 -7.80 -13.99
C LEU A 203 -18.45 -8.46 -12.69
N LEU A 204 -18.32 -7.79 -11.53
CA LEU A 204 -18.96 -8.26 -10.31
C LEU A 204 -20.48 -8.40 -10.48
N ILE A 205 -21.13 -7.39 -11.05
CA ILE A 205 -22.59 -7.39 -11.29
C ILE A 205 -22.97 -8.53 -12.25
N GLU A 206 -22.20 -8.75 -13.31
CA GLU A 206 -22.43 -9.86 -14.25
C GLU A 206 -22.32 -11.21 -13.55
N ILE A 207 -21.26 -11.45 -12.77
CA ILE A 207 -21.05 -12.67 -12.00
C ILE A 207 -22.18 -12.90 -11.01
N ALA A 208 -22.56 -11.88 -10.24
CA ALA A 208 -23.64 -11.98 -9.27
C ALA A 208 -25.00 -12.32 -9.93
N ARG A 209 -25.31 -11.72 -11.09
CA ARG A 209 -26.54 -12.01 -11.85
C ARG A 209 -26.61 -13.47 -12.30
N ARG A 210 -25.46 -14.06 -12.66
CA ARG A 210 -25.37 -15.46 -13.11
C ARG A 210 -25.26 -16.47 -11.96
N LEU A 211 -25.17 -15.98 -10.72
CA LEU A 211 -25.13 -16.79 -9.49
C LEU A 211 -26.24 -16.35 -8.50
N PRO A 212 -27.52 -16.42 -8.87
CA PRO A 212 -28.62 -15.81 -8.09
C PRO A 212 -28.82 -16.43 -6.71
N THR A 213 -28.37 -17.67 -6.50
CA THR A 213 -28.46 -18.39 -5.22
C THR A 213 -27.31 -18.08 -4.26
N ILE A 214 -26.25 -17.41 -4.74
CA ILE A 214 -25.08 -17.03 -3.93
C ILE A 214 -25.24 -15.58 -3.50
N ARG A 215 -25.08 -15.33 -2.19
CA ARG A 215 -25.14 -13.99 -1.61
C ARG A 215 -23.78 -13.30 -1.73
N PHE A 216 -23.80 -12.06 -2.24
CA PHE A 216 -22.62 -11.18 -2.34
C PHE A 216 -22.74 -10.04 -1.34
N VAL A 217 -21.68 -9.81 -0.54
CA VAL A 217 -21.55 -8.62 0.30
C VAL A 217 -20.57 -7.68 -0.39
N VAL A 218 -21.03 -6.48 -0.76
CA VAL A 218 -20.28 -5.52 -1.56
C VAL A 218 -20.04 -4.26 -0.76
N GLY A 219 -18.78 -3.95 -0.50
CA GLY A 219 -18.35 -2.73 0.21
C GLY A 219 -17.47 -1.85 -0.65
N GLY A 220 -17.71 -0.54 -0.55
CA GLY A 220 -16.94 0.49 -1.22
C GLY A 220 -17.79 1.68 -1.67
N ALA A 221 -17.21 2.87 -1.57
CA ALA A 221 -17.83 4.09 -2.11
C ALA A 221 -17.34 4.36 -3.54
N PRO A 222 -18.17 5.03 -4.38
CA PRO A 222 -17.74 5.44 -5.71
C PRO A 222 -16.66 6.54 -5.61
N SER A 223 -15.66 6.45 -6.49
CA SER A 223 -14.64 7.49 -6.65
C SER A 223 -15.01 8.38 -7.83
N LEU A 224 -15.69 9.48 -7.56
CA LEU A 224 -16.19 10.40 -8.61
C LEU A 224 -15.08 10.97 -9.50
N SER A 225 -13.84 11.05 -9.02
CA SER A 225 -12.71 11.53 -9.82
C SER A 225 -12.25 10.58 -10.93
N HIS A 226 -12.73 9.34 -10.93
CA HIS A 226 -12.32 8.29 -11.87
C HIS A 226 -13.44 7.89 -12.86
N TRP A 227 -14.62 8.49 -12.72
CA TRP A 227 -15.77 8.19 -13.57
C TRP A 227 -16.25 9.43 -14.31
N ASP A 228 -16.73 9.23 -15.55
CA ASP A 228 -17.67 10.14 -16.15
C ASP A 228 -19.05 9.91 -15.52
N ALA A 229 -19.88 10.94 -15.39
CA ALA A 229 -21.09 10.92 -14.54
C ALA A 229 -22.09 9.78 -14.87
N GLY A 230 -22.35 9.50 -16.15
CA GLY A 230 -23.37 8.53 -16.56
C GLY A 230 -23.07 7.06 -16.17
N PRO A 231 -21.89 6.50 -16.46
CA PRO A 231 -21.57 5.11 -16.16
C PRO A 231 -21.64 4.75 -14.68
N ILE A 232 -21.27 5.67 -13.77
CA ILE A 232 -21.28 5.39 -12.34
C ILE A 232 -22.70 5.20 -11.79
N GLU A 233 -23.66 5.99 -12.27
CA GLU A 233 -25.06 5.88 -11.84
C GLU A 233 -25.67 4.53 -12.23
N GLN A 234 -25.36 4.05 -13.44
CA GLN A 234 -25.81 2.73 -13.90
C GLN A 234 -25.25 1.60 -13.02
N ILE A 235 -23.96 1.64 -12.70
CA ILE A 235 -23.30 0.68 -11.79
C ILE A 235 -23.98 0.72 -10.43
N MET A 236 -24.18 1.90 -9.85
CA MET A 236 -24.78 2.05 -8.52
C MET A 236 -26.23 1.55 -8.49
N THR A 237 -27.00 1.80 -9.55
CA THR A 237 -28.37 1.31 -9.69
C THR A 237 -28.40 -0.22 -9.74
N GLN A 238 -27.52 -0.83 -10.54
CA GLN A 238 -27.46 -2.29 -10.66
C GLN A 238 -26.99 -2.96 -9.37
N LEU A 239 -25.99 -2.41 -8.66
CA LEU A 239 -25.54 -2.91 -7.35
C LEU A 239 -26.66 -2.93 -6.30
N ARG A 240 -27.59 -1.95 -6.35
CA ARG A 240 -28.72 -1.86 -5.42
C ARG A 240 -29.92 -2.68 -5.81
N SER A 241 -30.05 -3.01 -7.10
CA SER A 241 -31.25 -3.70 -7.62
C SER A 241 -31.14 -5.22 -7.60
N LEU A 242 -29.93 -5.79 -7.58
CA LEU A 242 -29.76 -7.24 -7.57
C LEU A 242 -30.10 -7.83 -6.19
N PRO A 243 -31.06 -8.78 -6.08
CA PRO A 243 -31.56 -9.26 -4.79
C PRO A 243 -30.52 -10.06 -3.98
N ASN A 244 -29.50 -10.61 -4.65
CA ASN A 244 -28.41 -11.36 -4.02
C ASN A 244 -27.18 -10.50 -3.73
N ILE A 245 -27.22 -9.17 -3.96
CA ILE A 245 -26.16 -8.22 -3.59
C ILE A 245 -26.61 -7.42 -2.36
N ASP A 246 -25.84 -7.51 -1.29
CA ASP A 246 -25.96 -6.67 -0.10
C ASP A 246 -24.91 -5.56 -0.20
N TYR A 247 -25.31 -4.41 -0.78
CA TYR A 247 -24.43 -3.26 -0.97
C TYR A 247 -24.36 -2.39 0.28
N ARG A 248 -23.15 -2.31 0.89
CA ARG A 248 -22.89 -1.63 2.17
C ARG A 248 -22.38 -0.19 2.05
N GLY A 249 -22.12 0.30 0.82
CA GLY A 249 -21.52 1.61 0.65
C GLY A 249 -20.10 1.70 1.22
N HIS A 250 -19.75 2.86 1.78
CA HIS A 250 -18.46 3.01 2.47
C HIS A 250 -18.43 2.14 3.73
N VAL A 251 -17.37 1.37 3.87
CA VAL A 251 -17.14 0.49 5.04
C VAL A 251 -15.83 0.91 5.70
N ALA A 252 -15.88 1.16 7.01
CA ALA A 252 -14.68 1.49 7.78
C ALA A 252 -13.68 0.33 7.78
N PRO A 253 -12.35 0.59 7.86
CA PRO A 253 -11.34 -0.46 7.72
C PRO A 253 -11.50 -1.65 8.67
N GLN A 254 -11.78 -1.42 9.96
CA GLN A 254 -11.99 -2.51 10.93
C GLN A 254 -13.23 -3.34 10.61
N GLN A 255 -14.31 -2.68 10.15
CA GLN A 255 -15.53 -3.36 9.75
C GLN A 255 -15.32 -4.16 8.46
N ALA A 256 -14.52 -3.64 7.51
CA ALA A 256 -14.16 -4.35 6.29
C ALA A 256 -13.38 -5.65 6.60
N LEU A 257 -12.39 -5.58 7.50
CA LEU A 257 -11.65 -6.76 7.96
C LEU A 257 -12.58 -7.82 8.58
N LYS A 258 -13.55 -7.39 9.40
CA LYS A 258 -14.52 -8.30 9.98
C LYS A 258 -15.40 -8.95 8.90
N ILE A 259 -15.97 -8.17 7.98
CA ILE A 259 -16.82 -8.69 6.89
C ILE A 259 -16.03 -9.68 6.03
N ILE A 260 -14.78 -9.38 5.69
CA ILE A 260 -13.90 -10.26 4.92
C ILE A 260 -13.63 -11.55 5.69
N GLY A 261 -13.34 -11.45 6.99
CA GLY A 261 -13.02 -12.59 7.85
C GLY A 261 -14.22 -13.51 8.12
N ASP A 262 -15.42 -12.95 8.13
CA ASP A 262 -16.67 -13.71 8.34
C ASP A 262 -17.19 -14.38 7.04
N ALA A 263 -16.65 -13.99 5.87
CA ALA A 263 -17.10 -14.52 4.58
C ALA A 263 -16.42 -15.83 4.19
N SER A 264 -17.08 -16.61 3.33
CA SER A 264 -16.54 -17.85 2.77
C SER A 264 -15.48 -17.62 1.70
N LEU A 265 -15.63 -16.57 0.86
CA LEU A 265 -14.74 -16.25 -0.25
C LEU A 265 -14.58 -14.74 -0.40
N PHE A 266 -13.41 -14.33 -0.86
CA PHE A 266 -13.16 -12.98 -1.38
C PHE A 266 -13.09 -13.02 -2.92
N LEU A 267 -13.87 -12.17 -3.59
CA LEU A 267 -13.85 -12.02 -5.04
C LEU A 267 -13.14 -10.73 -5.44
N SER A 268 -12.21 -10.81 -6.38
CA SER A 268 -11.57 -9.67 -7.05
C SER A 268 -11.81 -9.70 -8.55
N THR A 269 -12.36 -8.61 -9.08
CA THR A 269 -12.57 -8.40 -10.51
C THR A 269 -11.61 -7.38 -11.11
N SER A 270 -10.64 -6.88 -10.34
CA SER A 270 -9.67 -5.85 -10.76
C SER A 270 -8.89 -6.27 -12.00
N ASP A 271 -8.62 -5.30 -12.90
CA ASP A 271 -7.84 -5.48 -14.12
C ASP A 271 -6.38 -4.98 -14.02
N GLY A 272 -6.02 -4.30 -12.93
CA GLY A 272 -4.66 -3.81 -12.68
C GLY A 272 -4.45 -3.38 -11.24
N GLU A 273 -3.40 -3.91 -10.62
CA GLU A 273 -2.96 -3.62 -9.27
C GLU A 273 -1.41 -3.66 -9.21
N GLY A 274 -0.82 -3.01 -8.20
CA GLY A 274 0.53 -3.37 -7.76
C GLY A 274 0.45 -4.66 -6.95
N PHE A 275 0.26 -4.53 -5.64
CA PHE A 275 -0.11 -5.64 -4.77
C PHE A 275 -1.41 -5.30 -4.04
N PRO A 276 -2.52 -6.04 -4.27
CA PRO A 276 -3.79 -5.72 -3.63
C PRO A 276 -3.73 -5.93 -2.12
N SER A 277 -3.73 -4.86 -1.35
CA SER A 277 -3.71 -4.96 0.12
C SER A 277 -4.90 -5.75 0.68
N VAL A 278 -6.03 -5.74 -0.01
CA VAL A 278 -7.22 -6.49 0.38
C VAL A 278 -7.02 -8.02 0.26
N PHE A 279 -6.08 -8.50 -0.58
CA PHE A 279 -5.70 -9.91 -0.59
C PHE A 279 -5.02 -10.30 0.72
N LEU A 280 -4.16 -9.43 1.26
CA LEU A 280 -3.53 -9.68 2.56
C LEU A 280 -4.54 -9.72 3.69
N GLU A 281 -5.59 -8.89 3.61
CA GLU A 281 -6.69 -8.89 4.55
C GLU A 281 -7.47 -10.21 4.50
N ALA A 282 -7.83 -10.65 3.29
CA ALA A 282 -8.52 -11.91 3.08
C ALA A 282 -7.66 -13.10 3.51
N TRP A 283 -6.43 -13.20 3.04
CA TRP A 283 -5.51 -14.28 3.40
C TRP A 283 -5.18 -14.29 4.89
N GLY A 284 -4.94 -13.11 5.49
CA GLY A 284 -4.68 -12.99 6.93
C GLY A 284 -5.85 -13.41 7.81
N ALA A 285 -7.07 -13.23 7.32
CA ALA A 285 -8.29 -13.75 7.93
C ALA A 285 -8.55 -15.24 7.61
N GLY A 286 -7.75 -15.85 6.71
CA GLY A 286 -7.96 -17.19 6.23
C GLY A 286 -9.14 -17.32 5.25
N THR A 287 -9.47 -16.25 4.53
CA THR A 287 -10.51 -16.22 3.49
C THR A 287 -9.86 -16.38 2.12
N PRO A 288 -10.16 -17.48 1.38
CA PRO A 288 -9.60 -17.73 0.07
C PRO A 288 -10.01 -16.65 -0.95
N VAL A 289 -9.10 -16.33 -1.87
CA VAL A 289 -9.32 -15.33 -2.92
C VAL A 289 -9.68 -16.00 -4.24
N VAL A 290 -10.78 -15.59 -4.85
CA VAL A 290 -11.05 -15.82 -6.27
C VAL A 290 -10.73 -14.53 -7.02
N SER A 291 -9.70 -14.56 -7.85
CA SER A 291 -9.26 -13.41 -8.63
C SER A 291 -9.50 -13.63 -10.10
N LEU A 292 -10.09 -12.64 -10.78
CA LEU A 292 -10.31 -12.74 -12.22
C LEU A 292 -8.98 -12.72 -12.99
N GLN A 293 -8.07 -11.78 -12.67
CA GLN A 293 -6.82 -11.60 -13.42
C GLN A 293 -5.58 -11.42 -12.54
N ILE A 294 -5.74 -10.84 -11.36
CA ILE A 294 -4.60 -10.43 -10.53
C ILE A 294 -4.02 -11.64 -9.78
N ASP A 295 -2.75 -11.92 -10.03
CA ASP A 295 -1.98 -12.96 -9.34
C ASP A 295 -0.52 -12.48 -9.14
N PRO A 296 -0.25 -11.68 -8.09
CA PRO A 296 1.09 -11.15 -7.88
C PRO A 296 2.12 -12.26 -7.70
N ASP A 297 3.13 -12.28 -8.57
CA ASP A 297 4.19 -13.30 -8.61
C ASP A 297 3.65 -14.75 -8.61
N HIS A 298 2.47 -14.98 -9.22
CA HIS A 298 1.78 -16.28 -9.29
C HIS A 298 1.47 -16.92 -7.93
N LYS A 299 1.42 -16.14 -6.83
CA LYS A 299 1.30 -16.67 -5.48
C LYS A 299 -0.05 -17.31 -5.19
N ILE A 300 -1.13 -16.82 -5.81
CA ILE A 300 -2.45 -17.45 -5.64
C ILE A 300 -2.40 -18.89 -6.15
N ARG A 301 -1.83 -19.11 -7.35
CA ARG A 301 -1.73 -20.43 -7.98
C ARG A 301 -0.70 -21.31 -7.28
N ASP A 302 0.53 -20.82 -7.15
CA ASP A 302 1.68 -21.61 -6.70
C ASP A 302 1.58 -22.03 -5.23
N CYS A 303 0.99 -21.18 -4.38
CA CYS A 303 0.84 -21.43 -2.95
C CYS A 303 -0.56 -21.95 -2.56
N GLY A 304 -1.50 -22.04 -3.50
CA GLY A 304 -2.86 -22.52 -3.25
C GLY A 304 -3.67 -21.59 -2.34
N LEU A 305 -3.52 -20.26 -2.53
CA LEU A 305 -4.16 -19.22 -1.70
C LEU A 305 -5.57 -18.87 -2.18
N GLY A 306 -6.02 -19.53 -3.24
CA GLY A 306 -7.28 -19.26 -3.90
C GLY A 306 -7.26 -19.76 -5.34
N MET A 307 -7.99 -19.08 -6.23
CA MET A 307 -8.06 -19.40 -7.66
C MET A 307 -7.91 -18.13 -8.52
N VAL A 308 -7.18 -18.24 -9.63
CA VAL A 308 -7.12 -17.22 -10.69
C VAL A 308 -7.77 -17.80 -11.93
N THR A 309 -8.74 -17.09 -12.49
CA THR A 309 -9.71 -17.67 -13.43
C THR A 309 -9.62 -17.16 -14.86
N GLU A 310 -9.06 -15.95 -15.04
CA GLU A 310 -8.79 -15.27 -16.31
C GLU A 310 -10.05 -14.91 -17.15
N THR A 311 -11.19 -15.58 -16.89
CA THR A 311 -12.46 -15.33 -17.59
C THR A 311 -13.61 -15.21 -16.60
N VAL A 312 -14.68 -14.55 -17.01
CA VAL A 312 -15.92 -14.43 -16.22
C VAL A 312 -16.55 -15.81 -16.00
N GLU A 313 -16.58 -16.65 -17.03
CA GLU A 313 -17.08 -18.03 -16.97
C GLU A 313 -16.30 -18.86 -15.95
N GLY A 314 -14.98 -18.81 -16.02
CA GLY A 314 -14.10 -19.45 -15.04
C GLY A 314 -14.32 -18.94 -13.62
N THR A 315 -14.57 -17.62 -13.46
CA THR A 315 -14.88 -17.03 -12.15
C THR A 315 -16.20 -17.58 -11.58
N ILE A 316 -17.24 -17.66 -12.40
CA ILE A 316 -18.53 -18.20 -12.03
C ILE A 316 -18.40 -19.65 -11.57
N GLU A 317 -17.67 -20.48 -12.32
CA GLU A 317 -17.44 -21.88 -11.99
C GLU A 317 -16.58 -22.03 -10.72
N ALA A 318 -15.52 -21.22 -10.57
CA ALA A 318 -14.69 -21.23 -9.36
C ALA A 318 -15.48 -20.85 -8.12
N VAL A 319 -16.30 -19.81 -8.19
CA VAL A 319 -17.16 -19.38 -7.07
C VAL A 319 -18.16 -20.50 -6.74
N ARG A 320 -18.86 -21.06 -7.75
CA ARG A 320 -19.83 -22.17 -7.54
C ARG A 320 -19.18 -23.37 -6.87
N SER A 321 -18.06 -23.83 -7.43
CA SER A 321 -17.31 -24.99 -6.93
C SER A 321 -16.81 -24.78 -5.50
N LEU A 322 -16.17 -23.63 -5.24
CA LEU A 322 -15.65 -23.35 -3.91
C LEU A 322 -16.76 -23.13 -2.88
N MET A 323 -17.89 -22.55 -3.24
CA MET A 323 -19.03 -22.43 -2.31
C MET A 323 -19.60 -23.80 -1.92
N ALA A 324 -19.55 -24.79 -2.81
CA ALA A 324 -19.98 -26.17 -2.53
C ALA A 324 -18.95 -26.97 -1.71
N LEU A 325 -17.66 -26.64 -1.77
CA LEU A 325 -16.56 -27.44 -1.21
C LEU A 325 -15.92 -26.75 0.02
N SER A 326 -16.56 -26.92 1.17
CA SER A 326 -16.14 -26.33 2.45
C SER A 326 -14.71 -26.69 2.85
N GLU A 327 -14.33 -27.97 2.76
CA GLU A 327 -12.98 -28.44 3.11
C GLU A 327 -11.89 -27.80 2.25
N ARG A 328 -12.17 -27.60 0.96
CA ARG A 328 -11.23 -26.95 0.06
C ARG A 328 -11.02 -25.49 0.42
N ARG A 329 -12.09 -24.77 0.81
CA ARG A 329 -11.97 -23.38 1.30
C ARG A 329 -11.15 -23.30 2.58
N GLN A 330 -11.35 -24.27 3.49
CA GLN A 330 -10.59 -24.34 4.74
C GLN A 330 -9.10 -24.58 4.49
N ASP A 331 -8.73 -25.52 3.64
CA ASP A 331 -7.33 -25.79 3.27
C ASP A 331 -6.66 -24.56 2.65
N MET A 332 -7.32 -23.92 1.68
CA MET A 332 -6.84 -22.67 1.09
C MET A 332 -6.70 -21.56 2.15
N GLY A 333 -7.63 -21.44 3.08
CA GLY A 333 -7.59 -20.44 4.15
C GLY A 333 -6.42 -20.64 5.11
N ILE A 334 -6.11 -21.89 5.47
CA ILE A 334 -4.95 -22.25 6.31
C ILE A 334 -3.64 -21.88 5.58
N LYS A 335 -3.53 -22.25 4.30
CA LYS A 335 -2.36 -21.90 3.46
C LYS A 335 -2.19 -20.40 3.34
N SER A 336 -3.29 -19.68 3.12
CA SER A 336 -3.30 -18.22 3.00
C SER A 336 -2.79 -17.55 4.26
N ARG A 337 -3.30 -17.92 5.42
CA ARG A 337 -2.89 -17.34 6.70
C ARG A 337 -1.43 -17.62 7.02
N ARG A 338 -0.96 -18.85 6.76
CA ARG A 338 0.46 -19.21 6.91
C ARG A 338 1.34 -18.35 6.00
N HIS A 339 0.97 -18.20 4.71
CA HIS A 339 1.71 -17.39 3.75
C HIS A 339 1.85 -15.93 4.22
N VAL A 340 0.78 -15.32 4.73
CA VAL A 340 0.83 -13.96 5.28
C VAL A 340 1.78 -13.90 6.48
N GLY A 341 1.75 -14.86 7.38
CA GLY A 341 2.65 -14.91 8.53
C GLY A 341 4.13 -15.01 8.15
N GLU A 342 4.45 -15.80 7.15
CA GLU A 342 5.82 -16.05 6.70
C GLU A 342 6.39 -14.91 5.83
N VAL A 343 5.58 -14.36 4.92
CA VAL A 343 6.04 -13.44 3.86
C VAL A 343 5.64 -11.99 4.10
N HIS A 344 4.45 -11.77 4.65
CA HIS A 344 3.82 -10.46 4.76
C HIS A 344 3.69 -9.94 6.20
N SER A 345 4.29 -10.63 7.16
CA SER A 345 4.34 -10.17 8.55
C SER A 345 5.20 -8.90 8.69
N PRO A 346 4.95 -8.05 9.72
CA PRO A 346 5.80 -6.91 10.03
C PRO A 346 7.28 -7.29 10.15
N VAL A 347 7.60 -8.44 10.74
CA VAL A 347 8.97 -8.94 10.90
C VAL A 347 9.61 -9.29 9.54
N ALA A 348 8.88 -9.95 8.65
CA ALA A 348 9.37 -10.27 7.30
C ALA A 348 9.64 -9.00 6.49
N ALA A 349 8.76 -8.01 6.58
CA ALA A 349 8.93 -6.73 5.89
C ALA A 349 10.13 -5.94 6.41
N VAL A 350 10.35 -5.88 7.72
CA VAL A 350 11.55 -5.25 8.32
C VAL A 350 12.81 -5.94 7.82
N ARG A 351 12.85 -7.27 7.83
CA ARG A 351 14.01 -8.04 7.33
C ARG A 351 14.30 -7.72 5.86
N ALA A 352 13.27 -7.67 5.00
CA ALA A 352 13.41 -7.33 3.59
C ALA A 352 13.92 -5.90 3.41
N PHE A 353 13.37 -4.95 4.18
CA PHE A 353 13.81 -3.56 4.18
C PHE A 353 15.28 -3.43 4.59
N GLU A 354 15.68 -4.02 5.72
CA GLU A 354 17.05 -3.98 6.23
C GLU A 354 18.05 -4.66 5.29
N THR A 355 17.67 -5.78 4.68
CA THR A 355 18.52 -6.46 3.68
C THR A 355 18.78 -5.55 2.47
N ALA A 356 17.75 -4.86 1.98
CA ALA A 356 17.88 -3.96 0.85
C ALA A 356 18.80 -2.76 1.15
N ILE A 357 18.63 -2.13 2.31
CA ILE A 357 19.46 -0.98 2.67
C ILE A 357 20.90 -1.36 3.03
N ALA A 358 21.12 -2.55 3.62
CA ALA A 358 22.45 -3.05 3.93
C ALA A 358 23.27 -3.30 2.66
N SER A 359 22.65 -3.85 1.60
CA SER A 359 23.31 -4.09 0.32
C SER A 359 23.82 -2.82 -0.36
N VAL A 360 23.10 -1.69 -0.15
CA VAL A 360 23.50 -0.37 -0.66
C VAL A 360 24.54 0.28 0.27
N SER A 361 24.47 -0.01 1.57
CA SER A 361 25.39 0.57 2.57
C SER A 361 26.81 0.05 2.43
N ALA A 362 26.99 -1.20 2.05
CA ALA A 362 28.30 -1.81 1.84
C ALA A 362 29.08 -1.19 0.65
N SER A 363 28.37 -0.59 -0.29
CA SER A 363 28.94 0.05 -1.48
C SER A 363 29.14 1.56 -1.35
N TRP A 364 28.85 2.15 -0.17
CA TRP A 364 28.85 3.61 0.00
C TRP A 364 30.01 4.09 0.87
N SER A 365 30.82 5.01 0.33
CA SER A 365 31.75 5.84 1.11
C SER A 365 31.11 7.22 1.30
N PRO A 366 31.01 7.74 2.54
CA PRO A 366 30.45 9.07 2.77
C PRO A 366 31.33 10.10 2.09
N GLY A 367 30.80 10.77 1.08
CA GLY A 367 31.38 12.03 0.61
C GLY A 367 31.37 13.01 1.79
N ARG A 368 32.57 13.36 2.29
CA ARG A 368 32.71 14.32 3.39
C ARG A 368 32.20 15.71 2.93
N VAL A 369 30.93 15.99 3.13
CA VAL A 369 30.46 17.38 3.16
C VAL A 369 30.84 17.92 4.53
N LYS A 370 31.95 18.69 4.57
CA LYS A 370 32.32 19.47 5.75
C LYS A 370 31.26 20.55 5.93
N PHE A 371 30.41 20.44 6.94
CA PHE A 371 29.61 21.56 7.40
C PHE A 371 30.55 22.58 8.01
N PRO A 372 30.48 23.90 7.67
CA PRO A 372 31.15 24.93 8.42
C PRO A 372 30.59 24.87 9.86
N VAL A 373 31.47 24.62 10.82
CA VAL A 373 31.17 24.77 12.23
C VAL A 373 30.94 26.26 12.44
N ALA A 374 29.75 26.66 12.90
CA ALA A 374 29.54 28.04 13.35
C ALA A 374 30.44 28.29 14.55
N GLU A 375 31.47 29.11 14.38
CA GLU A 375 32.26 29.60 15.48
C GLU A 375 31.36 30.46 16.39
N THR A 376 31.12 29.95 17.58
CA THR A 376 30.52 30.74 18.65
C THR A 376 31.57 31.76 19.09
N HIS A 377 31.45 32.98 18.61
CA HIS A 377 32.16 34.10 19.22
C HIS A 377 31.56 34.33 20.60
N SER A 378 32.24 33.81 21.61
CA SER A 378 32.13 34.30 22.99
C SER A 378 32.65 35.71 23.01
N LYS A 379 31.73 36.69 23.11
CA LYS A 379 32.09 38.03 23.54
C LYS A 379 32.23 37.99 25.05
N GLU A 380 33.45 37.77 25.53
CA GLU A 380 33.87 38.32 26.81
C GLU A 380 34.07 39.82 26.59
N ASN A 381 33.32 40.60 27.29
CA ASN A 381 33.55 42.02 27.49
C ASN A 381 33.84 42.31 28.96
N LEU A 382 34.95 42.96 29.13
CA LEU A 382 35.35 43.85 30.23
C LEU A 382 34.23 44.79 30.67
#